data_dbd3c700ffb5df8b9657493dd4b5687b
#
_entry.id   dbd3c700ffb5df8b9657493dd4b5687b
#
_cell.length_a   1.000
_cell.length_b   1.000
_cell.length_c   1.000
_cell.angle_alpha   90.00
_cell.angle_beta   90.00
_cell.angle_gamma   90.00
#
_symmetry.space_group_name_H-M   'P 1'
#
loop_
_entity.id
_entity.type
_entity.pdbx_description
1 polymer ?
#
loop_
_entity_poly.entity_id
_entity_poly.type
_entity_poly.pdbx_seq_one_letter_code
_entity_poly.pdbx_strand_id
1 'polypeptide(L)'
;ISLPDEYTQAQAWLRSLGPPERVTAIPGNHDAYVPIDWQHSIGLWAEYMAGAPPGEGTSERPVRSDDDFPFVRIRGPLALVGVSTACPMPPFSAAGRIGERQLGALKERLLELGRDGLFRVVLIHHPPFDGPDQRRKGLHDSAAFRAVIAEAGAELVLHGHTHRSGLAKLPTPDDPQISLPGCFF
;
A
#
# COMPACT_ATOMS: atom_id res chain seq x y z
N ILE A 1 -9.12 6.80 -14.95
CA ILE A 1 -10.23 7.46 -14.19
C ILE A 1 -11.28 6.40 -13.77
N SER A 2 -10.84 5.19 -13.47
CA SER A 2 -11.72 4.07 -13.11
C SER A 2 -12.72 3.67 -14.22
N LEU A 3 -12.30 3.73 -15.48
CA LEU A 3 -13.07 3.20 -16.59
C LEU A 3 -12.79 1.71 -16.77
N PRO A 4 -13.79 0.88 -17.17
CA PRO A 4 -13.60 -0.57 -17.34
C PRO A 4 -12.42 -0.94 -18.23
N ASP A 5 -12.21 -0.21 -19.32
CA ASP A 5 -11.09 -0.47 -20.26
C ASP A 5 -9.72 -0.20 -19.62
N GLU A 6 -9.62 0.74 -18.68
CA GLU A 6 -8.36 1.06 -17.99
C GLU A 6 -7.90 -0.11 -17.12
N TYR A 7 -8.82 -0.80 -16.44
CA TYR A 7 -8.46 -2.00 -15.64
C TYR A 7 -8.01 -3.16 -16.53
N THR A 8 -8.64 -3.34 -17.68
CA THR A 8 -8.23 -4.37 -18.67
C THR A 8 -6.85 -4.05 -19.24
N GLN A 9 -6.57 -2.78 -19.54
CA GLN A 9 -5.27 -2.33 -20.02
C GLN A 9 -4.19 -2.49 -18.93
N ALA A 10 -4.51 -2.15 -17.68
CA ALA A 10 -3.62 -2.34 -16.55
C ALA A 10 -3.27 -3.82 -16.35
N GLN A 11 -4.25 -4.72 -16.44
CA GLN A 11 -4.02 -6.16 -16.39
C GLN A 11 -3.08 -6.62 -17.51
N ALA A 12 -3.33 -6.19 -18.76
CA ALA A 12 -2.49 -6.54 -19.90
C ALA A 12 -1.05 -6.02 -19.71
N TRP A 13 -0.89 -4.82 -19.18
CA TRP A 13 0.42 -4.25 -18.86
C TRP A 13 1.13 -5.04 -17.76
N LEU A 14 0.47 -5.36 -16.66
CA LEU A 14 1.04 -6.19 -15.60
C LEU A 14 1.52 -7.55 -16.12
N ARG A 15 0.73 -8.19 -16.98
CA ARG A 15 1.13 -9.45 -17.65
C ARG A 15 2.39 -9.30 -18.52
N SER A 16 2.59 -8.14 -19.12
CA SER A 16 3.80 -7.86 -19.91
C SER A 16 5.05 -7.70 -19.04
N LEU A 17 4.92 -7.34 -17.76
CA LEU A 17 6.04 -7.24 -16.82
C LEU A 17 6.51 -8.60 -16.31
N GLY A 18 5.62 -9.57 -16.26
CA GLY A 18 5.95 -10.91 -15.79
C GLY A 18 4.77 -11.61 -15.09
N PRO A 19 4.99 -12.85 -14.65
CA PRO A 19 3.97 -13.61 -13.95
C PRO A 19 3.71 -13.07 -12.53
N PRO A 20 2.52 -13.34 -11.97
CA PRO A 20 2.12 -12.83 -10.64
C PRO A 20 3.09 -13.17 -9.49
N GLU A 21 3.84 -14.27 -9.61
CA GLU A 21 4.81 -14.69 -8.60
C GLU A 21 6.01 -13.73 -8.50
N ARG A 22 6.29 -12.98 -9.57
CA ARG A 22 7.44 -12.06 -9.69
C ARG A 22 7.04 -10.60 -9.64
N VAL A 23 5.79 -10.28 -9.88
CA VAL A 23 5.27 -8.92 -9.92
C VAL A 23 4.29 -8.73 -8.77
N THR A 24 4.43 -7.64 -8.03
CA THR A 24 3.51 -7.24 -6.96
C THR A 24 2.96 -5.87 -7.28
N ALA A 25 1.64 -5.72 -7.21
CA ALA A 25 0.95 -4.46 -7.42
C ALA A 25 0.11 -4.08 -6.19
N ILE A 26 -0.18 -2.81 -6.05
CA ILE A 26 -1.17 -2.26 -5.12
C ILE A 26 -2.01 -1.23 -5.86
N PRO A 27 -3.27 -1.00 -5.48
CA PRO A 27 -4.10 0.00 -6.12
C PRO A 27 -3.71 1.42 -5.72
N GLY A 28 -3.88 2.36 -6.65
CA GLY A 28 -3.74 3.79 -6.43
C GLY A 28 -5.09 4.53 -6.50
N ASN A 29 -5.06 5.86 -6.34
CA ASN A 29 -6.27 6.68 -6.36
C ASN A 29 -7.03 6.61 -7.70
N HIS A 30 -6.31 6.46 -8.82
CA HIS A 30 -6.94 6.34 -10.14
C HIS A 30 -7.77 5.05 -10.31
N ASP A 31 -7.50 4.04 -9.50
CA ASP A 31 -8.18 2.75 -9.56
C ASP A 31 -9.47 2.71 -8.73
N ALA A 32 -9.77 3.76 -7.94
CA ALA A 32 -10.92 3.79 -7.05
C ALA A 32 -11.59 5.18 -6.96
N TYR A 33 -11.57 5.98 -8.02
CA TYR A 33 -12.24 7.29 -8.02
C TYR A 33 -13.74 7.20 -7.83
N VAL A 34 -14.34 6.14 -8.34
CA VAL A 34 -15.78 5.87 -8.22
C VAL A 34 -15.99 4.48 -7.65
N PRO A 35 -17.10 4.25 -6.92
CA PRO A 35 -17.44 2.91 -6.47
C PRO A 35 -17.74 2.01 -7.68
N ILE A 36 -16.90 1.01 -7.89
CA ILE A 36 -17.09 -0.01 -8.92
C ILE A 36 -16.98 -1.37 -8.24
N ASP A 37 -17.78 -2.32 -8.72
CA ASP A 37 -17.70 -3.71 -8.27
C ASP A 37 -16.28 -4.25 -8.40
N TRP A 38 -15.78 -4.92 -7.36
CA TRP A 38 -14.43 -5.48 -7.30
C TRP A 38 -14.08 -6.33 -8.52
N GLN A 39 -15.02 -7.20 -8.95
CA GLN A 39 -14.76 -8.14 -10.05
C GLN A 39 -14.61 -7.44 -11.42
N HIS A 40 -15.18 -6.24 -11.56
CA HIS A 40 -15.13 -5.44 -12.78
C HIS A 40 -14.09 -4.30 -12.71
N SER A 41 -13.27 -4.27 -11.68
CA SER A 41 -12.27 -3.23 -11.43
C SER A 41 -10.93 -3.83 -11.00
N ILE A 42 -10.43 -3.44 -9.86
CA ILE A 42 -9.16 -3.87 -9.27
C ILE A 42 -9.04 -5.41 -9.21
N GLY A 43 -10.13 -6.11 -9.03
CA GLY A 43 -10.18 -7.57 -9.00
C GLY A 43 -9.69 -8.24 -10.28
N LEU A 44 -9.71 -7.57 -11.44
CA LEU A 44 -9.19 -8.11 -12.70
C LEU A 44 -7.70 -8.44 -12.65
N TRP A 45 -6.95 -7.78 -11.79
CA TRP A 45 -5.51 -8.02 -11.59
C TRP A 45 -5.15 -8.39 -10.14
N ALA A 46 -6.12 -8.95 -9.41
CA ALA A 46 -5.95 -9.40 -8.03
C ALA A 46 -4.85 -10.46 -7.86
N GLU A 47 -4.54 -11.23 -8.90
CA GLU A 47 -3.42 -12.19 -8.92
C GLU A 47 -2.07 -11.51 -8.64
N TYR A 48 -1.90 -10.24 -9.02
CA TYR A 48 -0.71 -9.44 -8.75
C TYR A 48 -0.69 -8.83 -7.34
N MET A 49 -1.81 -8.95 -6.62
CA MET A 49 -1.96 -8.61 -5.20
C MET A 49 -2.08 -9.87 -4.33
N ALA A 50 -1.58 -11.01 -4.81
CA ALA A 50 -1.62 -12.25 -4.04
C ALA A 50 -0.69 -12.17 -2.82
N GLY A 51 -1.21 -12.59 -1.67
CA GLY A 51 -0.50 -12.63 -0.40
C GLY A 51 -1.37 -13.23 0.69
N ALA A 52 -0.85 -13.35 1.90
CA ALA A 52 -1.60 -13.77 3.07
C ALA A 52 -2.39 -12.58 3.63
N PRO A 53 -3.73 -12.63 3.67
CA PRO A 53 -4.54 -11.56 4.26
C PRO A 53 -4.49 -11.60 5.79
N PRO A 54 -5.02 -10.58 6.48
CA PRO A 54 -5.08 -10.56 7.94
C PRO A 54 -5.77 -11.80 8.51
N GLY A 55 -5.18 -12.43 9.52
CA GLY A 55 -5.75 -13.57 10.23
C GLY A 55 -5.63 -14.94 9.53
N GLU A 56 -5.13 -15.01 8.29
CA GLU A 56 -5.00 -16.29 7.55
C GLU A 56 -3.58 -16.89 7.54
N GLY A 57 -2.73 -16.51 8.51
CA GLY A 57 -1.35 -17.05 8.61
C GLY A 57 -0.48 -16.62 7.42
N THR A 58 0.21 -17.57 6.76
CA THR A 58 1.14 -17.31 5.65
C THR A 58 0.63 -17.82 4.29
N SER A 59 -0.58 -18.35 4.22
CA SER A 59 -1.15 -18.85 2.96
C SER A 59 -1.45 -17.72 1.99
N GLU A 60 -0.69 -17.67 0.90
CA GLU A 60 -0.88 -16.65 -0.13
C GLU A 60 -2.09 -17.02 -1.03
N ARG A 61 -2.92 -16.04 -1.31
CA ARG A 61 -4.01 -16.11 -2.29
C ARG A 61 -4.25 -14.73 -2.90
N PRO A 62 -4.89 -14.64 -4.08
CA PRO A 62 -5.34 -13.35 -4.61
C PRO A 62 -6.26 -12.61 -3.63
N VAL A 63 -6.08 -11.30 -3.52
CA VAL A 63 -6.97 -10.40 -2.78
C VAL A 63 -8.37 -10.44 -3.40
N ARG A 64 -9.43 -10.54 -2.59
CA ARG A 64 -10.82 -10.70 -3.03
C ARG A 64 -11.68 -9.47 -2.78
N SER A 65 -11.24 -8.62 -1.87
CA SER A 65 -11.90 -7.37 -1.50
C SER A 65 -10.92 -6.45 -0.76
N ASP A 66 -11.37 -5.24 -0.46
CA ASP A 66 -10.60 -4.29 0.37
C ASP A 66 -10.31 -4.82 1.78
N ASP A 67 -11.09 -5.80 2.26
CA ASP A 67 -10.88 -6.40 3.59
C ASP A 67 -9.65 -7.29 3.67
N ASP A 68 -9.15 -7.76 2.54
CA ASP A 68 -7.93 -8.57 2.47
C ASP A 68 -6.64 -7.73 2.60
N PHE A 69 -6.72 -6.40 2.62
CA PHE A 69 -5.57 -5.56 2.93
C PHE A 69 -5.38 -5.34 4.44
N PRO A 70 -4.11 -5.26 4.88
CA PRO A 70 -2.90 -5.46 4.11
C PRO A 70 -2.64 -6.94 3.82
N PHE A 71 -2.24 -7.27 2.62
CA PHE A 71 -1.75 -8.61 2.30
C PHE A 71 -0.23 -8.71 2.52
N VAL A 72 0.26 -9.91 2.85
CA VAL A 72 1.69 -10.17 3.06
C VAL A 72 2.17 -11.24 2.08
N ARG A 73 3.25 -10.92 1.37
CA ARG A 73 3.93 -11.84 0.44
C ARG A 73 5.36 -12.05 0.90
N ILE A 74 5.73 -13.29 1.22
CA ILE A 74 7.08 -13.62 1.68
C ILE A 74 7.93 -14.11 0.51
N ARG A 75 9.13 -13.55 0.36
CA ARG A 75 10.12 -13.90 -0.66
C ARG A 75 11.51 -14.01 -0.03
N GLY A 76 11.88 -15.22 0.40
CA GLY A 76 13.10 -15.44 1.18
C GLY A 76 13.10 -14.60 2.47
N PRO A 77 14.10 -13.74 2.70
CA PRO A 77 14.16 -12.90 3.89
C PRO A 77 13.27 -11.65 3.81
N LEU A 78 12.58 -11.41 2.69
CA LEU A 78 11.76 -10.22 2.48
C LEU A 78 10.28 -10.51 2.73
N ALA A 79 9.62 -9.60 3.43
CA ALA A 79 8.16 -9.55 3.55
C ALA A 79 7.64 -8.29 2.84
N LEU A 80 6.94 -8.48 1.73
CA LEU A 80 6.23 -7.41 1.03
C LEU A 80 4.84 -7.25 1.64
N VAL A 81 4.55 -6.09 2.20
CA VAL A 81 3.27 -5.78 2.85
C VAL A 81 2.51 -4.78 1.99
N GLY A 82 1.52 -5.25 1.26
CA GLY A 82 0.71 -4.41 0.37
C GLY A 82 -0.43 -3.72 1.12
N VAL A 83 -0.44 -2.38 1.10
CA VAL A 83 -1.44 -1.53 1.74
C VAL A 83 -2.25 -0.81 0.68
N SER A 84 -3.58 -0.85 0.76
CA SER A 84 -4.45 -0.05 -0.09
C SER A 84 -4.73 1.31 0.55
N THR A 85 -4.56 2.37 -0.24
CA THR A 85 -5.01 3.72 0.10
C THR A 85 -6.06 4.21 -0.90
N ALA A 86 -6.45 3.33 -1.82
CA ALA A 86 -7.43 3.58 -2.85
C ALA A 86 -8.83 3.59 -2.23
N CYS A 87 -9.55 4.69 -2.36
CA CYS A 87 -10.92 4.82 -1.90
C CYS A 87 -11.65 5.85 -2.75
N PRO A 88 -12.98 5.73 -2.90
CA PRO A 88 -13.78 6.75 -3.57
C PRO A 88 -13.64 8.10 -2.87
N MET A 89 -13.39 9.15 -3.65
CA MET A 89 -13.21 10.51 -3.18
C MET A 89 -14.14 11.48 -3.94
N PRO A 90 -14.47 12.64 -3.34
CA PRO A 90 -15.22 13.67 -4.04
C PRO A 90 -14.52 14.12 -5.34
N PRO A 91 -15.26 14.65 -6.31
CA PRO A 91 -14.67 15.17 -7.55
C PRO A 91 -13.51 16.14 -7.28
N PHE A 92 -12.46 16.01 -8.09
CA PHE A 92 -11.21 16.79 -7.98
C PHE A 92 -10.35 16.50 -6.74
N SER A 93 -10.62 15.41 -6.02
CA SER A 93 -9.76 14.90 -4.96
C SER A 93 -9.04 13.64 -5.43
N ALA A 94 -7.74 13.63 -5.27
CA ALA A 94 -6.86 12.49 -5.50
C ALA A 94 -6.24 12.01 -4.17
N ALA A 95 -6.92 12.29 -3.05
CA ALA A 95 -6.48 11.87 -1.73
C ALA A 95 -6.75 10.36 -1.50
N GLY A 96 -6.11 9.81 -0.48
CA GLY A 96 -6.32 8.43 -0.06
C GLY A 96 -6.51 8.27 1.43
N ARG A 97 -6.91 7.09 1.83
CA ARG A 97 -7.12 6.71 3.23
C ARG A 97 -6.84 5.22 3.42
N ILE A 98 -6.19 4.86 4.51
CA ILE A 98 -5.97 3.47 4.92
C ILE A 98 -7.15 2.96 5.76
N GLY A 99 -7.58 3.75 6.74
CA GLY A 99 -8.63 3.41 7.70
C GLY A 99 -8.13 2.60 8.90
N GLU A 100 -8.86 2.70 10.01
CA GLU A 100 -8.46 2.13 11.29
C GLU A 100 -8.29 0.62 11.27
N ARG A 101 -9.20 -0.11 10.58
CA ARG A 101 -9.13 -1.56 10.47
C ARG A 101 -7.82 -2.01 9.83
N GLN A 102 -7.46 -1.42 8.68
CA GLN A 102 -6.25 -1.79 7.95
C GLN A 102 -4.99 -1.34 8.69
N LEU A 103 -5.01 -0.17 9.36
CA LEU A 103 -3.90 0.30 10.21
C LEU A 103 -3.65 -0.65 11.40
N GLY A 104 -4.70 -1.14 12.06
CA GLY A 104 -4.60 -2.12 13.12
C GLY A 104 -3.99 -3.44 12.63
N ALA A 105 -4.51 -3.97 11.53
CA ALA A 105 -3.98 -5.20 10.92
C ALA A 105 -2.52 -5.02 10.44
N LEU A 106 -2.18 -3.85 9.88
CA LEU A 106 -0.81 -3.52 9.48
C LEU A 106 0.16 -3.56 10.66
N LYS A 107 -0.23 -2.95 11.77
CA LYS A 107 0.58 -2.95 13.00
C LYS A 107 0.86 -4.38 13.49
N GLU A 108 -0.18 -5.21 13.59
CA GLU A 108 -0.06 -6.60 14.03
C GLU A 108 0.88 -7.40 13.11
N ARG A 109 0.70 -7.27 11.80
CA ARG A 109 1.54 -7.95 10.81
C ARG A 109 3.00 -7.51 10.87
N LEU A 110 3.26 -6.20 10.97
CA LEU A 110 4.63 -5.70 11.06
C LEU A 110 5.34 -6.19 12.32
N LEU A 111 4.66 -6.25 13.47
CA LEU A 111 5.21 -6.80 14.71
C LEU A 111 5.50 -8.31 14.59
N GLU A 112 4.61 -9.08 13.96
CA GLU A 112 4.78 -10.51 13.70
C GLU A 112 6.00 -10.75 12.81
N LEU A 113 6.06 -10.12 11.64
CA LEU A 113 7.14 -10.25 10.68
C LEU A 113 8.50 -9.78 11.24
N GLY A 114 8.49 -8.76 12.10
CA GLY A 114 9.69 -8.29 12.80
C GLY A 114 10.22 -9.32 13.80
N ARG A 115 9.34 -10.00 14.55
CA ARG A 115 9.72 -11.11 15.44
C ARG A 115 10.30 -12.30 14.68
N ASP A 116 9.82 -12.52 13.47
CA ASP A 116 10.33 -13.58 12.58
C ASP A 116 11.65 -13.18 11.88
N GLY A 117 12.16 -11.98 12.14
CA GLY A 117 13.44 -11.49 11.59
C GLY A 117 13.38 -11.17 10.09
N LEU A 118 12.21 -10.91 9.54
CA LEU A 118 12.04 -10.59 8.12
C LEU A 118 12.29 -9.10 7.85
N PHE A 119 12.89 -8.80 6.71
CA PHE A 119 13.02 -7.44 6.19
C PHE A 119 11.68 -6.99 5.61
N ARG A 120 11.01 -6.03 6.26
CA ARG A 120 9.65 -5.60 5.96
C ARG A 120 9.63 -4.43 5.00
N VAL A 121 9.06 -4.67 3.81
CA VAL A 121 8.86 -3.66 2.77
C VAL A 121 7.38 -3.34 2.67
N VAL A 122 6.97 -2.16 3.11
CA VAL A 122 5.58 -1.70 2.98
C VAL A 122 5.40 -1.02 1.63
N LEU A 123 4.43 -1.49 0.87
CA LEU A 123 4.01 -0.89 -0.40
C LEU A 123 2.74 -0.07 -0.17
N ILE A 124 2.79 1.22 -0.48
CA ILE A 124 1.69 2.16 -0.30
C ILE A 124 1.64 3.14 -1.49
N HIS A 125 0.45 3.51 -1.97
CA HIS A 125 0.38 4.42 -3.11
C HIS A 125 0.65 5.88 -2.72
N HIS A 126 -0.07 6.41 -1.72
CA HIS A 126 0.10 7.79 -1.29
C HIS A 126 1.31 7.95 -0.37
N PRO A 127 2.09 9.04 -0.53
CA PRO A 127 3.20 9.33 0.38
C PRO A 127 2.72 9.43 1.83
N PRO A 128 3.47 8.87 2.80
CA PRO A 128 3.12 8.95 4.21
C PRO A 128 3.51 10.28 4.87
N PHE A 129 3.72 11.32 4.08
CA PHE A 129 4.14 12.65 4.51
C PHE A 129 3.10 13.69 4.19
N ASP A 130 3.01 14.71 5.04
CA ASP A 130 2.14 15.84 4.80
C ASP A 130 2.76 16.76 3.71
N GLY A 131 1.97 17.11 2.72
CA GLY A 131 2.35 17.97 1.61
C GLY A 131 1.47 19.21 1.50
N PRO A 132 1.83 20.17 0.63
CA PRO A 132 1.08 21.43 0.48
C PRO A 132 -0.39 21.22 0.09
N ASP A 133 -0.70 20.15 -0.63
CA ASP A 133 -2.07 19.81 -1.07
C ASP A 133 -2.67 18.62 -0.29
N GLN A 134 -2.31 18.45 0.98
CA GLN A 134 -2.66 17.29 1.80
C GLN A 134 -4.15 16.93 1.73
N ARG A 135 -5.05 17.91 1.81
CA ARG A 135 -6.50 17.69 1.78
C ARG A 135 -7.01 17.11 0.47
N ARG A 136 -6.37 17.45 -0.65
CA ARG A 136 -6.83 17.08 -2.00
C ARG A 136 -6.05 15.93 -2.61
N LYS A 137 -4.80 15.72 -2.19
CA LYS A 137 -3.88 14.77 -2.81
C LYS A 137 -3.11 13.90 -1.80
N GLY A 138 -3.18 14.20 -0.50
CA GLY A 138 -2.42 13.48 0.50
C GLY A 138 -3.11 12.24 1.05
N LEU A 139 -2.39 11.52 1.87
CA LEU A 139 -2.92 10.45 2.70
C LEU A 139 -3.57 11.07 3.93
N HIS A 140 -4.89 10.97 4.07
CA HIS A 140 -5.63 11.64 5.14
C HIS A 140 -5.25 11.17 6.55
N ASP A 141 -4.87 9.92 6.68
CA ASP A 141 -4.44 9.30 7.93
C ASP A 141 -2.93 9.02 7.98
N SER A 142 -2.14 9.86 7.28
CA SER A 142 -0.67 9.79 7.24
C SER A 142 -0.02 9.78 8.61
N ALA A 143 -0.54 10.59 9.57
CA ALA A 143 -0.04 10.62 10.94
C ALA A 143 -0.25 9.31 11.67
N ALA A 144 -1.43 8.67 11.50
CA ALA A 144 -1.72 7.36 12.08
C ALA A 144 -0.85 6.26 11.46
N PHE A 145 -0.62 6.31 10.15
CA PHE A 145 0.32 5.40 9.49
C PHE A 145 1.75 5.56 10.05
N ARG A 146 2.24 6.80 10.18
CA ARG A 146 3.57 7.05 10.76
C ARG A 146 3.67 6.54 12.21
N ALA A 147 2.60 6.66 13.00
CA ALA A 147 2.56 6.12 14.35
C ALA A 147 2.66 4.58 14.36
N VAL A 148 2.00 3.89 13.42
CA VAL A 148 2.13 2.44 13.25
C VAL A 148 3.58 2.06 12.90
N ILE A 149 4.22 2.77 11.97
CA ILE A 149 5.62 2.50 11.60
C ILE A 149 6.56 2.79 12.77
N ALA A 150 6.33 3.87 13.54
CA ALA A 150 7.12 4.22 14.71
C ALA A 150 7.05 3.15 15.81
N GLU A 151 5.92 2.49 15.96
CA GLU A 151 5.70 1.47 16.99
C GLU A 151 6.11 0.05 16.55
N ALA A 152 5.73 -0.33 15.33
CA ALA A 152 5.92 -1.69 14.84
C ALA A 152 7.20 -1.89 14.02
N GLY A 153 7.72 -0.81 13.40
CA GLY A 153 8.87 -0.83 12.53
C GLY A 153 8.57 -1.31 11.11
N ALA A 154 9.34 -0.81 10.15
CA ALA A 154 9.49 -1.33 8.80
C ALA A 154 10.82 -0.84 8.26
N GLU A 155 11.55 -1.68 7.55
CA GLU A 155 12.88 -1.32 7.04
C GLU A 155 12.80 -0.45 5.79
N LEU A 156 11.70 -0.59 5.01
CA LEU A 156 11.48 0.19 3.80
C LEU A 156 9.99 0.46 3.58
N VAL A 157 9.66 1.69 3.18
CA VAL A 157 8.33 2.07 2.69
C VAL A 157 8.47 2.61 1.28
N LEU A 158 7.84 1.95 0.32
CA LEU A 158 7.80 2.38 -1.09
C LEU A 158 6.47 3.05 -1.38
N HIS A 159 6.52 4.23 -1.99
CA HIS A 159 5.33 4.98 -2.36
C HIS A 159 5.44 5.60 -3.76
N GLY A 160 4.32 6.07 -4.31
CA GLY A 160 4.22 6.72 -5.61
C GLY A 160 3.44 8.03 -5.56
N HIS A 161 2.44 8.17 -6.42
CA HIS A 161 1.43 9.23 -6.47
C HIS A 161 1.93 10.62 -6.91
N THR A 162 3.02 11.11 -6.37
CA THR A 162 3.49 12.49 -6.61
C THR A 162 4.19 12.68 -7.96
N HIS A 163 4.50 11.59 -8.68
CA HIS A 163 5.30 11.59 -9.91
C HIS A 163 6.67 12.29 -9.73
N ARG A 164 7.18 12.24 -8.51
CA ARG A 164 8.50 12.76 -8.14
C ARG A 164 9.20 11.71 -7.30
N SER A 165 10.45 11.52 -7.54
CA SER A 165 11.26 10.64 -6.72
C SER A 165 11.62 11.30 -5.40
N GLY A 166 11.62 10.56 -4.30
CA GLY A 166 11.91 11.10 -2.98
C GLY A 166 12.43 10.06 -2.01
N LEU A 167 13.38 10.43 -1.19
CA LEU A 167 13.83 9.65 -0.06
C LEU A 167 13.61 10.43 1.23
N ALA A 168 12.96 9.81 2.20
CA ALA A 168 12.74 10.40 3.51
C ALA A 168 12.86 9.33 4.60
N LYS A 169 13.27 9.75 5.79
CA LYS A 169 13.33 8.88 6.96
C LYS A 169 11.97 8.91 7.68
N LEU A 170 11.41 7.74 7.96
CA LEU A 170 10.25 7.59 8.83
C LEU A 170 10.69 7.32 10.27
N PRO A 171 9.85 7.64 11.27
CA PRO A 171 10.11 7.26 12.64
C PRO A 171 10.18 5.74 12.78
N THR A 172 11.01 5.26 13.69
CA THR A 172 11.17 3.84 14.01
C THR A 172 11.03 3.62 15.52
N PRO A 173 10.86 2.39 15.99
CA PRO A 173 10.84 2.11 17.44
C PRO A 173 12.10 2.61 18.18
N ASP A 174 13.27 2.58 17.53
CA ASP A 174 14.55 3.00 18.08
C ASP A 174 14.82 4.51 17.90
N ASP A 175 14.13 5.15 16.94
CA ASP A 175 14.26 6.58 16.63
C ASP A 175 12.88 7.15 16.27
N PRO A 176 12.06 7.51 17.27
CA PRO A 176 10.70 7.99 17.06
C PRO A 176 10.63 9.43 16.53
N GLN A 177 11.75 10.14 16.42
CA GLN A 177 11.77 11.50 15.89
C GLN A 177 12.05 11.51 14.38
N ILE A 178 11.19 12.22 13.66
CA ILE A 178 11.37 12.39 12.21
C ILE A 178 12.44 13.44 11.96
N SER A 179 13.55 13.04 11.39
CA SER A 179 14.43 13.95 10.68
C SER A 179 14.05 13.90 9.20
N LEU A 180 13.45 14.98 8.68
CA LEU A 180 13.21 15.14 7.24
C LEU A 180 14.39 15.87 6.61
N PRO A 181 15.35 15.19 6.02
CA PRO A 181 16.11 15.80 4.93
C PRO A 181 15.31 15.54 3.66
N GLY A 182 14.85 16.60 3.02
CA GLY A 182 14.25 16.48 1.70
C GLY A 182 15.29 16.08 0.67
N CYS A 183 15.33 14.81 0.35
CA CYS A 183 15.92 14.33 -0.90
C CYS A 183 14.83 13.56 -1.62
N PHE A 184 14.44 14.05 -2.78
CA PHE A 184 13.40 13.47 -3.61
C PHE A 184 14.05 12.97 -4.89
N PHE A 185 13.91 11.68 -5.19
CA PHE A 185 14.27 11.10 -6.49
C PHE A 185 13.03 11.01 -7.36
#